data_1f8e6aa79f2a87389de1aa7bc3e51f83
#
_entry.id   1f8e6aa79f2a87389de1aa7bc3e51f83
#
_cell.length_a   1.000
_cell.length_b   1.000
_cell.length_c   1.000
_cell.angle_alpha   90.00
_cell.angle_beta   90.00
_cell.angle_gamma   90.00
#
_symmetry.space_group_name_H-M   'P 1'
#
loop_
_entity.id
_entity.type
_entity.pdbx_description
1 polymer ?
#
loop_
_entity_poly.entity_id
_entity_poly.type
_entity_poly.pdbx_seq_one_letter_code
_entity_poly.pdbx_strand_id
1 'polypeptide(L)'
;MAAYGGDASSAEARRRSKLSAGPHHRDRELAPLDKDRILSCLGTRWLGRDLRLFAQLASTNELAISLAQKGESGTVILAEVQTRGRGRLSRHWESPSGGIWMSLILRPDIPIALAYQINMAICVAVCRAISNLLGLNPGIKWPNDLLIGERKVGGILMEVQAEGKRLEYAVVGVGINANIDPSAFPDDWMATSLSREVGSEVSRTALIQRTLLEIERAYENLGSKEIYDEWRRRSATIGRMVRISANSGELVGEVEDLAEDGALLLRRDDELVRVLAGDCIHLRGMGGL
;
A
#
# COMPACT_ATOMS: atom_id res chain seq x y z
N MET A 1 -59.50 -44.81 -27.45
CA MET A 1 -58.97 -44.43 -26.12
C MET A 1 -57.47 -44.50 -26.22
N ALA A 2 -56.81 -43.36 -26.35
CA ALA A 2 -55.39 -43.23 -26.53
C ALA A 2 -54.76 -42.83 -25.19
N ALA A 3 -53.73 -43.54 -24.74
CA ALA A 3 -52.94 -43.18 -23.59
C ALA A 3 -51.62 -42.58 -24.06
N TYR A 4 -51.35 -41.35 -23.68
CA TYR A 4 -50.09 -40.66 -23.84
C TYR A 4 -49.13 -41.08 -22.71
N GLY A 5 -48.00 -41.64 -23.07
CA GLY A 5 -46.85 -41.83 -22.22
C GLY A 5 -45.71 -40.89 -22.67
N GLY A 6 -45.54 -39.76 -21.96
CA GLY A 6 -44.50 -38.79 -22.23
C GLY A 6 -43.21 -39.11 -21.47
N ASP A 7 -42.16 -39.12 -22.21
CA ASP A 7 -40.77 -39.44 -21.87
C ASP A 7 -40.14 -38.41 -20.90
N ALA A 8 -39.94 -38.81 -19.64
CA ALA A 8 -39.29 -38.01 -18.59
C ALA A 8 -37.75 -38.25 -18.50
N SER A 9 -37.18 -38.98 -19.46
CA SER A 9 -35.78 -39.43 -19.41
C SER A 9 -34.76 -38.44 -20.03
N SER A 10 -35.22 -37.48 -20.82
CA SER A 10 -34.30 -36.60 -21.56
C SER A 10 -33.92 -35.28 -20.87
N ALA A 11 -34.62 -34.91 -19.79
CA ALA A 11 -34.35 -33.67 -19.05
C ALA A 11 -33.30 -33.86 -17.94
N GLU A 12 -33.16 -35.06 -17.40
CA GLU A 12 -32.20 -35.33 -16.30
C GLU A 12 -30.78 -35.64 -16.81
N ALA A 13 -30.65 -36.12 -18.04
CA ALA A 13 -29.34 -36.32 -18.71
C ALA A 13 -28.64 -35.02 -19.12
N ARG A 14 -29.38 -33.91 -19.31
CA ARG A 14 -28.80 -32.58 -19.68
C ARG A 14 -28.37 -31.73 -18.49
N ARG A 15 -28.69 -32.11 -17.25
CA ARG A 15 -28.23 -31.45 -16.03
C ARG A 15 -26.91 -31.97 -15.46
N ARG A 16 -26.41 -33.13 -15.91
CA ARG A 16 -25.17 -33.73 -15.41
C ARG A 16 -23.92 -33.40 -16.21
N SER A 17 -23.99 -32.63 -17.31
CA SER A 17 -22.84 -32.32 -18.16
C SER A 17 -22.27 -30.91 -18.02
N LYS A 18 -22.62 -30.15 -16.96
CA LYS A 18 -22.10 -28.80 -16.70
C LYS A 18 -21.47 -28.66 -15.34
N LEU A 19 -20.78 -29.68 -14.84
CA LEU A 19 -19.92 -29.59 -13.66
C LEU A 19 -18.61 -30.33 -13.92
N SER A 20 -17.89 -29.95 -14.98
CA SER A 20 -16.45 -30.13 -15.00
C SER A 20 -15.86 -28.91 -14.31
N ALA A 21 -15.69 -29.01 -13.00
CA ALA A 21 -14.85 -28.08 -12.26
C ALA A 21 -13.46 -28.10 -12.91
N GLY A 22 -13.02 -26.96 -13.41
CA GLY A 22 -11.63 -26.74 -13.79
C GLY A 22 -10.69 -27.08 -12.63
N PRO A 23 -9.40 -27.27 -12.88
CA PRO A 23 -8.48 -27.73 -11.86
C PRO A 23 -8.54 -26.79 -10.67
N HIS A 24 -8.94 -27.35 -9.51
CA HIS A 24 -8.82 -26.68 -8.23
C HIS A 24 -7.40 -26.12 -8.13
N HIS A 25 -7.28 -24.79 -8.02
CA HIS A 25 -6.08 -24.15 -7.55
C HIS A 25 -5.78 -24.79 -6.20
N ARG A 26 -4.88 -25.78 -6.19
CA ARG A 26 -4.36 -26.33 -4.94
C ARG A 26 -3.77 -25.11 -4.23
N ASP A 27 -4.17 -24.90 -2.98
CA ASP A 27 -3.54 -23.94 -2.07
C ASP A 27 -2.03 -24.27 -2.05
N ARG A 28 -1.26 -23.61 -2.90
CA ARG A 28 0.19 -23.62 -2.80
C ARG A 28 0.51 -22.80 -1.58
N GLU A 29 0.85 -23.49 -0.51
CA GLU A 29 1.33 -22.85 0.70
C GLU A 29 2.54 -21.97 0.31
N LEU A 30 2.36 -20.65 0.42
CA LEU A 30 3.39 -19.67 0.08
C LEU A 30 4.57 -19.90 1.03
N ALA A 31 5.79 -19.95 0.49
CA ALA A 31 6.98 -20.06 1.31
C ALA A 31 7.04 -18.91 2.33
N PRO A 32 7.22 -19.19 3.63
CA PRO A 32 7.31 -18.16 4.65
C PRO A 32 8.52 -17.26 4.39
N LEU A 33 8.47 -16.03 4.91
CA LEU A 33 9.64 -15.14 4.91
C LEU A 33 10.76 -15.75 5.74
N ASP A 34 11.98 -15.55 5.28
CA ASP A 34 13.22 -16.03 5.91
C ASP A 34 14.13 -14.84 6.18
N LYS A 35 14.42 -14.60 7.45
CA LYS A 35 15.26 -13.49 7.90
C LYS A 35 16.65 -13.54 7.29
N ASP A 36 17.29 -14.72 7.30
CA ASP A 36 18.66 -14.88 6.85
C ASP A 36 18.77 -14.68 5.34
N ARG A 37 17.76 -15.15 4.58
CA ARG A 37 17.65 -14.86 3.15
C ARG A 37 17.47 -13.37 2.86
N ILE A 38 16.66 -12.67 3.66
CA ILE A 38 16.50 -11.21 3.50
C ILE A 38 17.83 -10.50 3.76
N LEU A 39 18.51 -10.85 4.84
CA LEU A 39 19.76 -10.20 5.23
C LEU A 39 20.95 -10.53 4.31
N SER A 40 20.99 -11.74 3.73
CA SER A 40 22.14 -12.21 2.92
C SER A 40 22.43 -11.35 1.69
N CYS A 41 21.38 -10.77 1.07
CA CYS A 41 21.51 -9.92 -0.12
C CYS A 41 20.93 -8.51 0.10
N LEU A 42 20.82 -8.08 1.37
CA LEU A 42 20.35 -6.75 1.71
C LEU A 42 21.43 -5.71 1.36
N GLY A 43 21.17 -4.90 0.35
CA GLY A 43 22.11 -3.91 -0.18
C GLY A 43 22.17 -2.57 0.58
N THR A 44 21.45 -2.44 1.70
CA THR A 44 21.44 -1.22 2.53
C THR A 44 22.71 -1.11 3.37
N ARG A 45 23.07 0.10 3.79
CA ARG A 45 24.20 0.37 4.71
C ARG A 45 23.78 0.26 6.16
N TRP A 46 22.62 0.79 6.51
CA TRP A 46 22.12 0.89 7.88
C TRP A 46 20.67 0.42 8.04
N LEU A 47 19.77 0.71 7.11
CA LEU A 47 18.36 0.39 7.23
C LEU A 47 18.12 -1.13 7.16
N GLY A 48 17.45 -1.67 8.16
CA GLY A 48 17.06 -3.07 8.21
C GLY A 48 18.23 -4.03 8.57
N ARG A 49 19.39 -3.52 9.02
CA ARG A 49 20.45 -4.38 9.58
C ARG A 49 20.01 -5.02 10.89
N ASP A 50 19.21 -4.32 11.69
CA ASP A 50 18.40 -4.93 12.73
C ASP A 50 17.00 -5.25 12.15
N LEU A 51 16.87 -6.46 11.62
CA LEU A 51 15.62 -6.97 11.08
C LEU A 51 14.99 -7.95 12.06
N ARG A 52 13.73 -7.72 12.41
CA ARG A 52 12.94 -8.55 13.33
C ARG A 52 11.75 -9.11 12.58
N LEU A 53 11.74 -10.42 12.39
CA LEU A 53 10.71 -11.15 11.68
C LEU A 53 9.87 -11.98 12.64
N PHE A 54 8.55 -11.87 12.51
CA PHE A 54 7.55 -12.57 13.32
C PHE A 54 6.59 -13.35 12.43
N ALA A 55 6.21 -14.54 12.88
CA ALA A 55 5.13 -15.30 12.22
C ALA A 55 3.80 -14.54 12.33
N GLN A 56 3.52 -13.93 13.51
CA GLN A 56 2.31 -13.15 13.73
C GLN A 56 2.55 -12.04 14.74
N LEU A 57 1.98 -10.88 14.47
CA LEU A 57 1.91 -9.73 15.38
C LEU A 57 0.49 -9.16 15.41
N ALA A 58 0.20 -8.38 16.42
CA ALA A 58 -0.99 -7.53 16.40
C ALA A 58 -0.84 -6.45 15.32
N SER A 59 0.24 -5.68 15.39
CA SER A 59 0.61 -4.66 14.41
C SER A 59 2.12 -4.44 14.45
N THR A 60 2.77 -4.39 13.29
CA THR A 60 4.19 -4.04 13.17
C THR A 60 4.45 -2.60 13.59
N ASN A 61 3.52 -1.66 13.31
CA ASN A 61 3.63 -0.27 13.76
C ASN A 61 3.58 -0.14 15.29
N GLU A 62 2.68 -0.86 15.96
CA GLU A 62 2.59 -0.81 17.43
C GLU A 62 3.90 -1.25 18.08
N LEU A 63 4.49 -2.34 17.59
CA LEU A 63 5.80 -2.80 18.09
C LEU A 63 6.89 -1.78 17.75
N ALA A 64 6.91 -1.25 16.52
CA ALA A 64 7.90 -0.25 16.11
C ALA A 64 7.84 1.02 16.96
N ILE A 65 6.66 1.53 17.32
CA ILE A 65 6.50 2.67 18.22
C ILE A 65 7.11 2.38 19.59
N SER A 66 6.82 1.20 20.16
CA SER A 66 7.35 0.82 21.47
C SER A 66 8.89 0.73 21.50
N LEU A 67 9.50 0.35 20.37
CA LEU A 67 10.95 0.29 20.20
C LEU A 67 11.54 1.68 19.93
N ALA A 68 10.88 2.49 19.14
CA ALA A 68 11.28 3.87 18.87
C ALA A 68 11.34 4.70 20.16
N GLN A 69 10.40 4.51 21.10
CA GLN A 69 10.40 5.14 22.41
C GLN A 69 11.62 4.76 23.26
N LYS A 70 12.26 3.61 22.98
CA LYS A 70 13.50 3.16 23.63
C LYS A 70 14.78 3.63 22.93
N GLY A 71 14.67 4.48 21.92
CA GLY A 71 15.80 5.07 21.21
C GLY A 71 16.27 4.30 19.98
N GLU A 72 15.60 3.22 19.57
CA GLU A 72 15.99 2.44 18.38
C GLU A 72 15.80 3.24 17.07
N SER A 73 16.65 2.98 16.10
CA SER A 73 16.63 3.59 14.76
C SER A 73 17.17 2.61 13.71
N GLY A 74 16.63 2.68 12.50
CA GLY A 74 17.03 1.78 11.41
C GLY A 74 16.49 0.36 11.52
N THR A 75 15.83 0.03 12.63
CA THR A 75 15.19 -1.27 12.86
C THR A 75 14.01 -1.45 11.90
N VAL A 76 13.89 -2.65 11.34
CA VAL A 76 12.78 -3.07 10.49
C VAL A 76 12.05 -4.24 11.15
N ILE A 77 10.76 -4.08 11.33
CA ILE A 77 9.86 -5.11 11.85
C ILE A 77 9.03 -5.67 10.70
N LEU A 78 9.04 -6.99 10.53
CA LEU A 78 8.24 -7.73 9.56
C LEU A 78 7.32 -8.72 10.27
N ALA A 79 6.13 -8.94 9.73
CA ALA A 79 5.24 -10.01 10.15
C ALA A 79 4.67 -10.74 8.94
N GLU A 80 4.50 -12.07 9.04
CA GLU A 80 3.75 -12.84 8.03
C GLU A 80 2.26 -12.50 8.08
N VAL A 81 1.73 -12.28 9.28
CA VAL A 81 0.32 -11.96 9.53
C VAL A 81 0.22 -10.86 10.57
N GLN A 82 -0.68 -9.90 10.36
CA GLN A 82 -1.10 -8.98 11.41
C GLN A 82 -2.57 -9.25 11.79
N THR A 83 -2.85 -9.39 13.08
CA THR A 83 -4.21 -9.63 13.57
C THR A 83 -5.00 -8.35 13.82
N ARG A 84 -4.31 -7.22 13.91
CA ARG A 84 -4.86 -5.87 14.07
C ARG A 84 -4.09 -4.87 13.24
N GLY A 85 -3.91 -5.19 11.93
CA GLY A 85 -3.28 -4.27 10.99
C GLY A 85 -3.99 -2.92 10.97
N ARG A 86 -3.22 -1.83 10.91
CA ARG A 86 -3.74 -0.47 11.04
C ARG A 86 -3.58 0.30 9.74
N GLY A 87 -4.64 0.98 9.34
CA GLY A 87 -4.65 2.01 8.33
C GLY A 87 -4.87 3.39 8.94
N ARG A 88 -4.92 4.43 8.12
CA ARG A 88 -5.22 5.80 8.55
C ARG A 88 -6.65 5.90 9.12
N LEU A 89 -6.85 6.90 9.98
CA LEU A 89 -8.15 7.18 10.59
C LEU A 89 -8.76 5.96 11.31
N SER A 90 -7.91 5.16 11.96
CA SER A 90 -8.30 3.95 12.70
C SER A 90 -8.98 2.87 11.83
N ARG A 91 -8.82 2.92 10.49
CA ARG A 91 -9.31 1.85 9.61
C ARG A 91 -8.49 0.58 9.83
N HIS A 92 -9.14 -0.55 9.66
CA HIS A 92 -8.46 -1.83 9.64
C HIS A 92 -7.70 -2.02 8.32
N TRP A 93 -6.51 -2.63 8.39
CA TRP A 93 -5.73 -3.07 7.24
C TRP A 93 -5.61 -4.59 7.29
N GLU A 94 -6.29 -5.26 6.37
CA GLU A 94 -6.19 -6.71 6.27
C GLU A 94 -4.77 -7.14 5.93
N SER A 95 -4.23 -8.07 6.71
CA SER A 95 -2.82 -8.46 6.61
C SER A 95 -2.65 -9.99 6.68
N PRO A 96 -3.24 -10.75 5.74
CA PRO A 96 -3.07 -12.19 5.68
C PRO A 96 -1.65 -12.58 5.23
N SER A 97 -1.31 -13.87 5.32
CA SER A 97 -0.08 -14.41 4.74
C SER A 97 0.00 -14.12 3.24
N GLY A 98 1.21 -13.93 2.73
CA GLY A 98 1.47 -13.62 1.32
C GLY A 98 1.69 -12.15 1.00
N GLY A 99 1.30 -11.23 1.88
CA GLY A 99 1.65 -9.83 1.78
C GLY A 99 3.05 -9.50 2.31
N ILE A 100 3.41 -8.22 2.28
CA ILE A 100 4.57 -7.65 2.96
C ILE A 100 4.03 -6.62 3.96
N TRP A 101 4.17 -6.95 5.23
CA TRP A 101 3.72 -6.11 6.34
C TRP A 101 4.96 -5.73 7.14
N MET A 102 5.47 -4.52 6.91
CA MET A 102 6.68 -4.05 7.59
C MET A 102 6.52 -2.66 8.15
N SER A 103 7.28 -2.38 9.21
CA SER A 103 7.40 -1.06 9.81
C SER A 103 8.87 -0.72 10.04
N LEU A 104 9.22 0.54 9.78
CA LEU A 104 10.57 1.08 9.87
C LEU A 104 10.61 2.15 10.96
N ILE A 105 11.71 2.19 11.71
CA ILE A 105 11.97 3.24 12.71
C ILE A 105 13.00 4.20 12.12
N LEU A 106 12.62 5.46 11.94
CA LEU A 106 13.45 6.51 11.36
C LEU A 106 13.60 7.67 12.33
N ARG A 107 14.80 8.27 12.38
CA ARG A 107 15.08 9.47 13.19
C ARG A 107 15.74 10.55 12.33
N PRO A 108 14.97 11.19 11.45
CA PRO A 108 15.51 12.25 10.62
C PRO A 108 15.69 13.54 11.43
N ASP A 109 16.78 14.25 11.20
CA ASP A 109 17.01 15.56 11.78
C ASP A 109 16.31 16.65 10.95
N ILE A 110 14.98 16.70 11.01
CA ILE A 110 14.16 17.68 10.30
C ILE A 110 13.11 18.30 11.23
N PRO A 111 12.63 19.51 10.90
CA PRO A 111 11.46 20.08 11.56
C PRO A 111 10.22 19.21 11.34
N ILE A 112 9.33 19.16 12.36
CA ILE A 112 8.07 18.41 12.24
C ILE A 112 7.20 18.89 11.07
N ALA A 113 7.28 20.15 10.71
CA ALA A 113 6.56 20.71 9.56
C ALA A 113 6.95 20.05 8.21
N LEU A 114 8.13 19.42 8.15
CA LEU A 114 8.64 18.71 6.97
C LEU A 114 8.43 17.18 7.03
N ALA A 115 7.75 16.68 8.06
CA ALA A 115 7.55 15.24 8.24
C ALA A 115 6.90 14.59 7.00
N TYR A 116 6.07 15.32 6.26
CA TYR A 116 5.42 14.79 5.07
C TYR A 116 6.41 14.38 3.98
N GLN A 117 7.60 14.99 3.94
CA GLN A 117 8.67 14.60 2.99
C GLN A 117 9.09 13.14 3.18
N ILE A 118 9.00 12.60 4.40
CA ILE A 118 9.26 11.18 4.66
C ILE A 118 8.22 10.33 3.93
N ASN A 119 6.94 10.66 4.06
CA ASN A 119 5.87 9.91 3.39
C ASN A 119 6.03 9.94 1.86
N MET A 120 6.36 11.11 1.28
CA MET A 120 6.65 11.24 -0.15
C MET A 120 7.79 10.32 -0.57
N ALA A 121 8.92 10.38 0.15
CA ALA A 121 10.12 9.60 -0.14
C ALA A 121 9.83 8.08 -0.08
N ILE A 122 9.09 7.62 0.94
CA ILE A 122 8.73 6.21 1.08
C ILE A 122 7.78 5.76 -0.04
N CYS A 123 6.76 6.56 -0.39
CA CYS A 123 5.87 6.23 -1.51
C CYS A 123 6.66 6.08 -2.83
N VAL A 124 7.55 7.03 -3.14
CA VAL A 124 8.42 6.98 -4.31
C VAL A 124 9.32 5.75 -4.28
N ALA A 125 9.95 5.46 -3.14
CA ALA A 125 10.83 4.32 -2.97
C ALA A 125 10.14 2.98 -3.22
N VAL A 126 8.93 2.80 -2.67
CA VAL A 126 8.15 1.57 -2.90
C VAL A 126 7.74 1.46 -4.37
N CYS A 127 7.33 2.56 -5.01
CA CYS A 127 7.04 2.57 -6.44
C CYS A 127 8.27 2.21 -7.27
N ARG A 128 9.46 2.76 -6.97
CA ARG A 128 10.74 2.43 -7.61
C ARG A 128 11.06 0.94 -7.46
N ALA A 129 10.89 0.39 -6.25
CA ALA A 129 11.14 -1.02 -5.98
C ALA A 129 10.26 -1.94 -6.83
N ILE A 130 8.95 -1.67 -6.88
CA ILE A 130 7.99 -2.42 -7.69
C ILE A 130 8.31 -2.28 -9.19
N SER A 131 8.57 -1.06 -9.67
CA SER A 131 8.89 -0.82 -11.08
C SER A 131 10.17 -1.52 -11.52
N ASN A 132 11.23 -1.42 -10.71
CA ASN A 132 12.54 -2.00 -11.03
C ASN A 132 12.55 -3.53 -10.99
N LEU A 133 11.75 -4.14 -10.11
CA LEU A 133 11.74 -5.59 -9.94
C LEU A 133 10.72 -6.28 -10.85
N LEU A 134 9.58 -5.66 -11.09
CA LEU A 134 8.43 -6.30 -11.72
C LEU A 134 8.00 -5.65 -13.05
N GLY A 135 8.61 -4.53 -13.45
CA GLY A 135 8.22 -3.79 -14.65
C GLY A 135 6.85 -3.12 -14.56
N LEU A 136 6.20 -3.14 -13.41
CA LEU A 136 4.92 -2.47 -13.19
C LEU A 136 5.12 -0.98 -12.97
N ASN A 137 4.08 -0.17 -13.22
CA ASN A 137 4.13 1.28 -13.00
C ASN A 137 3.10 1.73 -11.94
N PRO A 138 3.43 1.65 -10.64
CA PRO A 138 2.51 2.09 -9.61
C PRO A 138 2.32 3.61 -9.62
N GLY A 139 1.06 4.03 -9.46
CA GLY A 139 0.69 5.41 -9.16
C GLY A 139 0.52 5.63 -7.67
N ILE A 140 0.62 6.90 -7.25
CA ILE A 140 0.44 7.31 -5.86
C ILE A 140 -0.89 8.08 -5.76
N LYS A 141 -1.87 7.49 -5.07
CA LYS A 141 -3.09 8.20 -4.70
C LYS A 141 -2.83 8.94 -3.40
N TRP A 142 -2.98 10.26 -3.45
CA TRP A 142 -2.82 11.13 -2.28
C TRP A 142 -3.73 10.67 -1.13
N PRO A 143 -3.21 10.66 0.10
CA PRO A 143 -1.84 11.04 0.45
C PRO A 143 -0.84 9.87 0.49
N ASN A 144 -1.25 8.60 0.42
CA ASN A 144 -0.40 7.48 0.88
C ASN A 144 -0.75 6.10 0.30
N ASP A 145 -1.67 6.02 -0.66
CA ASP A 145 -2.06 4.75 -1.27
C ASP A 145 -1.29 4.50 -2.57
N LEU A 146 -0.89 3.26 -2.78
CA LEU A 146 -0.22 2.81 -3.99
C LEU A 146 -1.22 2.06 -4.88
N LEU A 147 -1.32 2.47 -6.12
CA LEU A 147 -2.27 1.91 -7.09
C LEU A 147 -1.54 1.29 -8.28
N ILE A 148 -2.15 0.26 -8.88
CA ILE A 148 -1.88 -0.17 -10.25
C ILE A 148 -3.18 -0.01 -11.03
N GLY A 149 -3.18 0.90 -11.99
CA GLY A 149 -4.43 1.42 -12.56
C GLY A 149 -5.26 2.09 -11.47
N GLU A 150 -6.51 1.65 -11.32
CA GLU A 150 -7.44 2.18 -10.29
C GLU A 150 -7.45 1.31 -9.01
N ARG A 151 -6.64 0.24 -8.94
CA ARG A 151 -6.71 -0.76 -7.86
C ARG A 151 -5.57 -0.60 -6.88
N LYS A 152 -5.90 -0.66 -5.59
CA LYS A 152 -4.95 -0.50 -4.50
C LYS A 152 -4.10 -1.75 -4.32
N VAL A 153 -2.80 -1.58 -4.45
CA VAL A 153 -1.78 -2.63 -4.27
C VAL A 153 -1.00 -2.48 -2.99
N GLY A 154 -1.07 -1.31 -2.33
CA GLY A 154 -0.35 -1.07 -1.10
C GLY A 154 -0.74 0.25 -0.45
N GLY A 155 -0.16 0.51 0.70
CA GLY A 155 -0.36 1.77 1.42
C GLY A 155 0.72 2.01 2.46
N ILE A 156 0.93 3.29 2.78
CA ILE A 156 1.91 3.76 3.75
C ILE A 156 1.17 4.36 4.94
N LEU A 157 1.56 3.98 6.15
CA LEU A 157 1.05 4.55 7.39
C LEU A 157 2.19 5.13 8.21
N MET A 158 2.32 6.44 8.23
CA MET A 158 3.33 7.12 9.03
C MET A 158 2.73 7.64 10.33
N GLU A 159 3.40 7.34 11.43
CA GLU A 159 3.12 7.85 12.78
C GLU A 159 4.38 8.53 13.29
N VAL A 160 4.24 9.74 13.82
CA VAL A 160 5.37 10.58 14.21
C VAL A 160 5.28 11.00 15.67
N GLN A 161 6.44 11.14 16.30
CA GLN A 161 6.61 11.80 17.59
C GLN A 161 7.49 13.02 17.39
N ALA A 162 7.15 14.11 18.04
CA ALA A 162 7.93 15.34 18.01
C ALA A 162 8.19 15.86 19.43
N GLU A 163 9.34 16.50 19.61
CA GLU A 163 9.68 17.30 20.76
C GLU A 163 9.84 18.76 20.33
N GLY A 164 8.92 19.60 20.79
CA GLY A 164 8.83 20.97 20.32
C GLY A 164 8.58 21.06 18.81
N LYS A 165 9.51 21.66 18.07
CA LYS A 165 9.43 21.80 16.61
C LYS A 165 10.24 20.74 15.83
N ARG A 166 10.93 19.84 16.51
CA ARG A 166 11.77 18.80 15.90
C ARG A 166 11.08 17.46 15.89
N LEU A 167 11.26 16.73 14.81
CA LEU A 167 10.83 15.34 14.73
C LEU A 167 11.77 14.49 15.59
N GLU A 168 11.21 13.76 16.56
CA GLU A 168 11.98 12.84 17.39
C GLU A 168 12.17 11.49 16.68
N TYR A 169 11.06 10.92 16.20
CA TYR A 169 11.08 9.73 15.35
C TYR A 169 9.84 9.68 14.44
N ALA A 170 9.98 8.92 13.37
CA ALA A 170 8.87 8.49 12.53
C ALA A 170 8.85 6.96 12.48
N VAL A 171 7.71 6.37 12.73
CA VAL A 171 7.42 4.97 12.43
C VAL A 171 6.63 4.92 11.14
N VAL A 172 7.17 4.21 10.15
CA VAL A 172 6.57 4.11 8.83
C VAL A 172 6.17 2.68 8.52
N GLY A 173 4.87 2.41 8.56
CA GLY A 173 4.28 1.16 8.12
C GLY A 173 4.18 1.12 6.60
N VAL A 174 4.64 0.03 6.00
CA VAL A 174 4.55 -0.26 4.57
C VAL A 174 3.79 -1.56 4.39
N GLY A 175 2.58 -1.47 3.84
CA GLY A 175 1.77 -2.62 3.47
C GLY A 175 1.75 -2.81 1.97
N ILE A 176 2.13 -4.00 1.47
CA ILE A 176 2.11 -4.33 0.05
C ILE A 176 1.38 -5.66 -0.15
N ASN A 177 0.37 -5.63 -0.98
CA ASN A 177 -0.36 -6.81 -1.42
C ASN A 177 0.51 -7.57 -2.45
N ALA A 178 1.42 -8.42 -1.98
CA ALA A 178 2.36 -9.12 -2.87
C ALA A 178 1.71 -10.35 -3.52
N ASN A 179 1.47 -11.41 -2.74
CA ASN A 179 0.94 -12.70 -3.21
C ASN A 179 -0.40 -13.05 -2.53
N ILE A 180 -1.20 -12.06 -2.20
CA ILE A 180 -2.53 -12.29 -1.64
C ILE A 180 -3.56 -12.44 -2.75
N ASP A 181 -4.65 -13.16 -2.49
CA ASP A 181 -5.80 -13.20 -3.40
C ASP A 181 -6.74 -12.03 -3.10
N PRO A 182 -6.83 -11.03 -4.00
CA PRO A 182 -7.69 -9.89 -3.78
C PRO A 182 -9.18 -10.21 -3.78
N SER A 183 -9.58 -11.37 -4.28
CA SER A 183 -10.99 -11.80 -4.27
C SER A 183 -11.49 -12.13 -2.86
N ALA A 184 -10.58 -12.27 -1.88
CA ALA A 184 -10.92 -12.42 -0.47
C ALA A 184 -11.37 -11.10 0.19
N PHE A 185 -11.16 -9.95 -0.48
CA PHE A 185 -11.58 -8.64 0.02
C PHE A 185 -12.91 -8.20 -0.60
N PRO A 186 -13.66 -7.31 0.08
CA PRO A 186 -14.85 -6.71 -0.50
C PRO A 186 -14.55 -5.99 -1.82
N ASP A 187 -15.43 -6.12 -2.81
CA ASP A 187 -15.24 -5.54 -4.16
C ASP A 187 -15.10 -4.02 -4.15
N ASP A 188 -15.75 -3.34 -3.21
CA ASP A 188 -15.70 -1.89 -3.03
C ASP A 188 -14.31 -1.39 -2.58
N TRP A 189 -13.44 -2.26 -2.07
CA TRP A 189 -12.07 -1.90 -1.70
C TRP A 189 -11.17 -1.66 -2.90
N MET A 190 -11.59 -2.07 -4.09
CA MET A 190 -10.79 -1.91 -5.31
C MET A 190 -9.35 -2.38 -5.11
N ALA A 191 -9.17 -3.52 -4.45
CA ALA A 191 -7.86 -4.07 -4.14
C ALA A 191 -7.30 -4.91 -5.29
N THR A 192 -5.97 -4.96 -5.38
CA THR A 192 -5.22 -5.88 -6.22
C THR A 192 -3.99 -6.38 -5.51
N SER A 193 -3.27 -7.34 -6.09
CA SER A 193 -1.95 -7.80 -5.63
C SER A 193 -0.94 -7.81 -6.77
N LEU A 194 0.35 -7.74 -6.42
CA LEU A 194 1.42 -7.78 -7.41
C LEU A 194 1.40 -9.08 -8.22
N SER A 195 1.15 -10.23 -7.56
CA SER A 195 1.06 -11.52 -8.24
C SER A 195 -0.08 -11.56 -9.26
N ARG A 196 -1.22 -10.92 -8.97
CA ARG A 196 -2.33 -10.81 -9.92
C ARG A 196 -1.97 -9.95 -11.11
N GLU A 197 -1.27 -8.83 -10.89
CA GLU A 197 -0.88 -7.91 -11.97
C GLU A 197 0.22 -8.48 -12.87
N VAL A 198 1.13 -9.30 -12.30
CA VAL A 198 2.22 -9.95 -13.04
C VAL A 198 1.78 -11.29 -13.65
N GLY A 199 0.73 -11.91 -13.12
CA GLY A 199 0.25 -13.23 -13.54
C GLY A 199 1.05 -14.41 -12.94
N SER A 200 1.92 -14.15 -11.97
CA SER A 200 2.75 -15.18 -11.30
C SER A 200 3.13 -14.76 -9.89
N GLU A 201 3.59 -15.72 -9.08
CA GLU A 201 4.09 -15.46 -7.73
C GLU A 201 5.30 -14.51 -7.76
N VAL A 202 5.31 -13.54 -6.85
CA VAL A 202 6.36 -12.54 -6.69
C VAL A 202 7.28 -12.94 -5.53
N SER A 203 8.60 -12.85 -5.73
CA SER A 203 9.56 -13.04 -4.65
C SER A 203 9.45 -11.93 -3.60
N ARG A 204 8.77 -12.22 -2.47
CA ARG A 204 8.65 -11.27 -1.36
C ARG A 204 10.01 -10.87 -0.80
N THR A 205 10.94 -11.82 -0.69
CA THR A 205 12.32 -11.57 -0.24
C THR A 205 13.02 -10.53 -1.11
N ALA A 206 13.03 -10.72 -2.43
CA ALA A 206 13.65 -9.77 -3.36
C ALA A 206 12.96 -8.39 -3.33
N LEU A 207 11.63 -8.37 -3.19
CA LEU A 207 10.88 -7.12 -3.10
C LEU A 207 11.17 -6.38 -1.80
N ILE A 208 11.28 -7.07 -0.65
CA ILE A 208 11.68 -6.46 0.63
C ILE A 208 13.08 -5.86 0.51
N GLN A 209 14.07 -6.63 0.01
CA GLN A 209 15.44 -6.16 -0.18
C GLN A 209 15.50 -4.91 -1.07
N ARG A 210 14.80 -4.93 -2.20
CA ARG A 210 14.74 -3.79 -3.12
C ARG A 210 14.04 -2.60 -2.49
N THR A 211 12.94 -2.83 -1.79
CA THR A 211 12.18 -1.77 -1.11
C THR A 211 13.03 -1.08 -0.05
N LEU A 212 13.72 -1.84 0.80
CA LEU A 212 14.59 -1.26 1.84
C LEU A 212 15.74 -0.46 1.23
N LEU A 213 16.34 -0.94 0.14
CA LEU A 213 17.40 -0.21 -0.57
C LEU A 213 16.92 1.11 -1.16
N GLU A 214 15.76 1.11 -1.82
CA GLU A 214 15.18 2.33 -2.39
C GLU A 214 14.72 3.30 -1.29
N ILE A 215 14.22 2.79 -0.15
CA ILE A 215 13.86 3.61 1.01
C ILE A 215 15.11 4.28 1.59
N GLU A 216 16.21 3.56 1.81
CA GLU A 216 17.46 4.14 2.33
C GLU A 216 17.93 5.28 1.41
N ARG A 217 17.95 5.04 0.10
CA ARG A 217 18.34 6.05 -0.90
C ARG A 217 17.43 7.28 -0.88
N ALA A 218 16.12 7.07 -0.82
CA ALA A 218 15.17 8.16 -0.80
C ALA A 218 15.24 8.96 0.52
N TYR A 219 15.46 8.26 1.64
CA TYR A 219 15.63 8.88 2.94
C TYR A 219 16.89 9.75 3.02
N GLU A 220 18.00 9.33 2.42
CA GLU A 220 19.23 10.14 2.33
C GLU A 220 19.08 11.38 1.44
N ASN A 221 18.05 11.41 0.62
CA ASN A 221 17.72 12.52 -0.28
C ASN A 221 16.39 13.22 0.10
N LEU A 222 16.01 13.16 1.40
CA LEU A 222 14.80 13.86 1.88
C LEU A 222 14.82 15.34 1.49
N GLY A 223 13.68 15.83 1.02
CA GLY A 223 13.51 17.23 0.61
C GLY A 223 14.15 17.58 -0.73
N SER A 224 14.75 16.61 -1.44
CA SER A 224 15.28 16.87 -2.78
C SER A 224 14.16 17.12 -3.79
N LYS A 225 14.45 18.00 -4.74
CA LYS A 225 13.54 18.26 -5.86
C LYS A 225 13.25 17.00 -6.68
N GLU A 226 14.22 16.10 -6.80
CA GLU A 226 14.04 14.83 -7.52
C GLU A 226 12.92 13.98 -6.92
N ILE A 227 12.90 13.81 -5.59
CA ILE A 227 11.85 13.05 -4.89
C ILE A 227 10.49 13.72 -5.08
N TYR A 228 10.42 15.03 -4.93
CA TYR A 228 9.17 15.78 -5.13
C TYR A 228 8.67 15.66 -6.57
N ASP A 229 9.52 15.89 -7.57
CA ASP A 229 9.13 15.82 -8.99
C ASP A 229 8.67 14.41 -9.37
N GLU A 230 9.31 13.36 -8.84
CA GLU A 230 8.87 11.99 -9.08
C GLU A 230 7.55 11.66 -8.39
N TRP A 231 7.39 12.08 -7.13
CA TRP A 231 6.13 11.90 -6.40
C TRP A 231 4.96 12.57 -7.12
N ARG A 232 5.14 13.83 -7.56
CA ARG A 232 4.17 14.57 -8.35
C ARG A 232 3.86 13.87 -9.67
N ARG A 233 4.87 13.44 -10.42
CA ARG A 233 4.73 12.74 -11.69
C ARG A 233 3.99 11.39 -11.56
N ARG A 234 4.19 10.69 -10.44
CA ARG A 234 3.50 9.44 -10.13
C ARG A 234 2.10 9.64 -9.55
N SER A 235 1.66 10.86 -9.38
CA SER A 235 0.34 11.12 -8.80
C SER A 235 -0.77 10.51 -9.66
N ALA A 236 -1.61 9.69 -9.03
CA ALA A 236 -2.85 9.20 -9.59
C ALA A 236 -4.04 10.12 -9.25
N THR A 237 -3.77 11.24 -8.57
CA THR A 237 -4.81 12.13 -8.02
C THR A 237 -4.90 13.46 -8.77
N ILE A 238 -3.79 13.97 -9.34
CA ILE A 238 -3.81 15.20 -10.16
C ILE A 238 -4.76 15.03 -11.35
N GLY A 239 -5.57 16.04 -11.64
CA GLY A 239 -6.59 16.04 -12.71
C GLY A 239 -7.85 15.24 -12.36
N ARG A 240 -7.99 14.75 -11.12
CA ARG A 240 -9.19 14.01 -10.70
C ARG A 240 -10.15 14.89 -9.91
N MET A 241 -11.44 14.68 -10.14
CA MET A 241 -12.47 15.12 -9.21
C MET A 241 -12.38 14.25 -7.95
N VAL A 242 -12.27 14.88 -6.81
CA VAL A 242 -12.14 14.18 -5.53
C VAL A 242 -13.11 14.72 -4.49
N ARG A 243 -13.44 13.85 -3.54
CA ARG A 243 -14.04 14.23 -2.27
C ARG A 243 -12.99 14.04 -1.19
N ILE A 244 -12.75 15.07 -0.40
CA ILE A 244 -11.81 15.04 0.72
C ILE A 244 -12.58 15.27 2.00
N SER A 245 -12.51 14.28 2.90
CA SER A 245 -13.02 14.42 4.27
C SER A 245 -11.86 14.86 5.16
N ALA A 246 -11.92 16.08 5.66
CA ALA A 246 -10.95 16.68 6.57
C ALA A 246 -11.64 17.07 7.90
N ASN A 247 -10.87 17.42 8.91
CA ASN A 247 -11.43 17.88 10.21
C ASN A 247 -12.30 19.14 10.06
N SER A 248 -12.07 19.93 9.01
CA SER A 248 -12.84 21.15 8.68
C SER A 248 -14.12 20.88 7.89
N GLY A 249 -14.43 19.62 7.58
CA GLY A 249 -15.59 19.21 6.78
C GLY A 249 -15.23 18.51 5.47
N GLU A 250 -16.22 18.36 4.59
CA GLU A 250 -16.03 17.80 3.25
C GLU A 250 -15.72 18.88 2.23
N LEU A 251 -14.75 18.59 1.37
CA LEU A 251 -14.38 19.40 0.21
C LEU A 251 -14.54 18.54 -1.06
N VAL A 252 -15.16 19.11 -2.08
CA VAL A 252 -15.26 18.47 -3.40
C VAL A 252 -14.70 19.44 -4.44
N GLY A 253 -13.86 18.95 -5.32
CA GLY A 253 -13.24 19.74 -6.38
C GLY A 253 -12.28 18.92 -7.24
N GLU A 254 -11.69 19.57 -8.22
CA GLU A 254 -10.66 19.00 -9.07
C GLU A 254 -9.26 19.23 -8.45
N VAL A 255 -8.43 18.19 -8.45
CA VAL A 255 -7.05 18.32 -7.98
C VAL A 255 -6.21 18.93 -9.08
N GLU A 256 -5.80 20.18 -8.88
CA GLU A 256 -4.97 20.90 -9.85
C GLU A 256 -3.50 20.48 -9.77
N ASP A 257 -2.97 20.35 -8.55
CA ASP A 257 -1.59 19.98 -8.34
C ASP A 257 -1.34 19.49 -6.89
N LEU A 258 -0.07 19.16 -6.62
CA LEU A 258 0.47 18.84 -5.31
C LEU A 258 1.60 19.80 -4.97
N ALA A 259 1.63 20.36 -3.77
CA ALA A 259 2.65 21.27 -3.33
C ALA A 259 3.87 20.54 -2.72
N GLU A 260 5.03 21.24 -2.66
CA GLU A 260 6.29 20.67 -2.15
C GLU A 260 6.23 20.23 -0.68
N ASP A 261 5.34 20.80 0.11
CA ASP A 261 5.08 20.41 1.49
C ASP A 261 4.07 19.25 1.62
N GLY A 262 3.64 18.67 0.48
CA GLY A 262 2.70 17.55 0.42
C GLY A 262 1.24 17.95 0.42
N ALA A 263 0.90 19.24 0.46
CA ALA A 263 -0.47 19.68 0.37
C ALA A 263 -1.06 19.35 -1.01
N LEU A 264 -2.32 18.94 -1.03
CA LEU A 264 -3.10 18.81 -2.23
C LEU A 264 -3.71 20.19 -2.57
N LEU A 265 -3.58 20.62 -3.81
CA LEU A 265 -4.15 21.86 -4.33
C LEU A 265 -5.46 21.53 -5.03
N LEU A 266 -6.57 21.88 -4.38
CA LEU A 266 -7.92 21.57 -4.84
C LEU A 266 -8.55 22.82 -5.44
N ARG A 267 -8.96 22.76 -6.70
CA ARG A 267 -9.77 23.78 -7.34
C ARG A 267 -11.24 23.55 -7.02
N ARG A 268 -11.83 24.54 -6.37
CA ARG A 268 -13.25 24.56 -6.07
C ARG A 268 -13.81 25.89 -6.58
N ASP A 269 -14.66 25.81 -7.59
CA ASP A 269 -15.11 26.97 -8.32
C ASP A 269 -13.89 27.80 -8.82
N ASP A 270 -13.77 29.06 -8.44
CA ASP A 270 -12.65 29.93 -8.81
C ASP A 270 -11.53 29.98 -7.74
N GLU A 271 -11.66 29.21 -6.65
CA GLU A 271 -10.70 29.21 -5.56
C GLU A 271 -9.78 28.01 -5.58
N LEU A 272 -8.51 28.23 -5.24
CA LEU A 272 -7.52 27.18 -5.01
C LEU A 272 -7.35 26.95 -3.51
N VAL A 273 -7.84 25.79 -3.04
CA VAL A 273 -7.81 25.42 -1.62
C VAL A 273 -6.65 24.47 -1.36
N ARG A 274 -5.84 24.78 -0.35
CA ARG A 274 -4.74 23.90 0.11
C ARG A 274 -5.24 22.93 1.16
N VAL A 275 -5.04 21.63 0.94
CA VAL A 275 -5.43 20.57 1.87
C VAL A 275 -4.20 19.79 2.30
N LEU A 276 -3.83 19.91 3.59
CA LEU A 276 -2.65 19.24 4.16
C LEU A 276 -2.91 17.81 4.61
N ALA A 277 -4.14 17.51 5.00
CA ALA A 277 -4.53 16.19 5.49
C ALA A 277 -6.00 15.92 5.24
N GLY A 278 -6.35 14.67 5.03
CA GLY A 278 -7.73 14.23 4.81
C GLY A 278 -7.79 12.84 4.20
N ASP A 279 -8.99 12.32 4.11
CA ASP A 279 -9.27 11.09 3.35
C ASP A 279 -9.74 11.48 1.94
N CYS A 280 -9.03 11.00 0.92
CA CYS A 280 -9.27 11.37 -0.46
C CYS A 280 -9.97 10.23 -1.22
N ILE A 281 -11.16 10.50 -1.71
CA ILE A 281 -11.93 9.59 -2.54
C ILE A 281 -11.98 10.16 -3.97
N HIS A 282 -11.45 9.39 -4.93
CA HIS A 282 -11.60 9.73 -6.35
C HIS A 282 -13.07 9.55 -6.74
N LEU A 283 -13.69 10.60 -7.22
CA LEU A 283 -15.04 10.54 -7.75
C LEU A 283 -14.97 9.98 -9.17
N ARG A 284 -15.70 8.92 -9.44
CA ARG A 284 -15.88 8.43 -10.82
C ARG A 284 -16.66 9.49 -11.55
N GLY A 285 -16.14 10.00 -12.66
CA GLY A 285 -16.90 10.86 -13.54
C GLY A 285 -18.21 10.17 -13.88
N MET A 286 -19.34 10.85 -13.75
CA MET A 286 -20.55 10.44 -14.44
C MET A 286 -20.19 10.56 -15.92
N GLY A 287 -19.78 9.45 -16.53
CA GLY A 287 -19.54 9.38 -17.97
C GLY A 287 -20.79 9.93 -18.63
N GLY A 288 -20.58 10.93 -19.49
CA GLY A 288 -21.69 11.63 -20.13
C GLY A 288 -22.67 10.64 -20.76
N LEU A 289 -23.93 10.93 -20.50
CA LEU A 289 -25.04 10.39 -21.25
C LEU A 289 -24.94 10.81 -22.71
#